data_ca036846b787234c81964166a55c2925
#
_entry.id   ca036846b787234c81964166a55c2925
#
_cell.length_a   1.000
_cell.length_b   1.000
_cell.length_c   1.000
_cell.angle_alpha   90.00
_cell.angle_beta   90.00
_cell.angle_gamma   90.00
#
_symmetry.space_group_name_H-M   'P 1'
#
loop_
_entity.id
_entity.type
_entity.pdbx_description
1 polymer ?
#
loop_
_entity_poly.entity_id
_entity_poly.type
_entity_poly.pdbx_seq_one_letter_code
_entity_poly.pdbx_strand_id
1 'polypeptide(L)'
;MPTFATPGPIAAIVEVAGSHVRVTASDRTDTVVLVEPVDKASRSDVKVAEKTRVDFAGGQLSVKTTVPGRKGGSVAIAIDLPAGSSLAAYLAHSDVHADGLLGECELHLASGLVRLDRVGGLTANIASGDVAIDHIDGRAAIDGGAFAMRIGEVTGAVRLSNSGGRAWIGHASADLDLSSGGCDFDIDRADGDIAATTASGAIRIGRLTRGQATLVNGSGDIEVGIDEGTAARVDVDSERGSVRDSVAQQANPDPSHAKVSVHARTRYGDVIIRRTANVEPHRASVTSTNSDELACVPSRVTSANRASPR
;
A
#
# COMPACT_ATOMS: atom_id res chain seq x y z
N MET A 1 -24.15 3.27 20.18
CA MET A 1 -22.71 3.46 19.96
C MET A 1 -21.99 3.09 21.25
N PRO A 2 -21.25 2.00 21.32
CA PRO A 2 -20.38 1.73 22.45
C PRO A 2 -19.23 2.74 22.48
N THR A 3 -18.98 3.31 23.66
CA THR A 3 -17.91 4.27 23.93
C THR A 3 -17.13 3.80 25.14
N PHE A 4 -15.82 3.80 25.06
CA PHE A 4 -14.92 3.30 26.08
C PHE A 4 -13.93 4.40 26.47
N ALA A 5 -13.67 4.61 27.75
CA ALA A 5 -12.63 5.51 28.21
C ALA A 5 -11.25 4.90 27.92
N THR A 6 -10.46 5.54 27.07
CA THR A 6 -9.13 5.09 26.64
C THR A 6 -8.17 6.28 26.64
N PRO A 7 -7.58 6.60 27.81
CA PRO A 7 -6.73 7.78 27.95
C PRO A 7 -5.39 7.71 27.20
N GLY A 8 -5.10 6.60 26.55
CA GLY A 8 -3.90 6.37 25.75
C GLY A 8 -4.14 5.34 24.66
N PRO A 9 -3.10 5.04 23.86
CA PRO A 9 -3.18 4.05 22.79
C PRO A 9 -3.68 2.69 23.26
N ILE A 10 -4.46 2.01 22.41
CA ILE A 10 -5.03 0.70 22.66
C ILE A 10 -4.61 -0.31 21.59
N ALA A 11 -4.91 -1.58 21.82
CA ALA A 11 -4.83 -2.60 20.77
C ALA A 11 -6.23 -2.83 20.17
N ALA A 12 -6.38 -2.62 18.86
CA ALA A 12 -7.63 -2.87 18.14
C ALA A 12 -7.49 -4.12 17.27
N ILE A 13 -8.41 -5.08 17.46
CA ILE A 13 -8.52 -6.29 16.63
C ILE A 13 -9.81 -6.21 15.85
N VAL A 14 -9.71 -6.29 14.51
CA VAL A 14 -10.83 -6.22 13.58
C VAL A 14 -10.86 -7.49 12.74
N GLU A 15 -11.84 -8.37 12.98
CA GLU A 15 -12.04 -9.62 12.25
C GLU A 15 -13.36 -9.55 11.47
N VAL A 16 -13.28 -9.25 10.17
CA VAL A 16 -14.48 -8.95 9.38
C VAL A 16 -14.45 -9.57 7.99
N ALA A 17 -15.64 -9.82 7.46
CA ALA A 17 -15.84 -10.32 6.10
C ALA A 17 -16.95 -9.55 5.40
N GLY A 18 -16.68 -9.06 4.17
CA GLY A 18 -17.65 -8.30 3.37
C GLY A 18 -18.03 -6.96 3.99
N SER A 19 -17.08 -6.25 4.57
CA SER A 19 -17.32 -5.05 5.38
C SER A 19 -16.55 -3.85 4.88
N HIS A 20 -17.08 -2.65 5.17
CA HIS A 20 -16.37 -1.39 5.01
C HIS A 20 -15.96 -0.87 6.39
N VAL A 21 -14.67 -0.83 6.65
CA VAL A 21 -14.12 -0.41 7.94
C VAL A 21 -13.41 0.92 7.79
N ARG A 22 -13.79 1.89 8.60
CA ARG A 22 -13.09 3.16 8.74
C ARG A 22 -12.52 3.27 10.14
N VAL A 23 -11.22 3.52 10.23
CA VAL A 23 -10.52 3.77 11.49
C VAL A 23 -10.02 5.19 11.48
N THR A 24 -10.26 5.94 12.55
CA THR A 24 -9.72 7.30 12.70
C THR A 24 -8.88 7.37 13.98
N ALA A 25 -7.57 7.47 13.82
CA ALA A 25 -6.63 7.64 14.91
C ALA A 25 -6.35 9.13 15.13
N SER A 26 -6.72 9.66 16.30
CA SER A 26 -6.61 11.08 16.59
C SER A 26 -6.23 11.34 18.05
N ASP A 27 -5.96 12.61 18.40
CA ASP A 27 -5.68 13.01 19.78
C ASP A 27 -6.99 13.02 20.60
N ARG A 28 -7.37 11.84 21.08
CA ARG A 28 -8.58 11.61 21.87
C ARG A 28 -8.30 10.69 23.05
N THR A 29 -9.17 10.72 24.03
CA THR A 29 -9.06 9.94 25.30
C THR A 29 -10.18 8.93 25.46
N ASP A 30 -10.88 8.62 24.37
CA ASP A 30 -11.93 7.64 24.33
C ASP A 30 -11.87 6.84 23.03
N THR A 31 -12.51 5.69 23.00
CA THR A 31 -12.68 4.87 21.78
C THR A 31 -14.17 4.74 21.51
N VAL A 32 -14.57 5.04 20.31
CA VAL A 32 -15.97 4.99 19.87
C VAL A 32 -16.10 4.02 18.70
N VAL A 33 -17.09 3.15 18.75
CA VAL A 33 -17.36 2.21 17.65
C VAL A 33 -18.79 2.40 17.17
N LEU A 34 -18.97 2.63 15.88
CA LEU A 34 -20.26 2.67 15.22
C LEU A 34 -20.37 1.50 14.24
N VAL A 35 -21.42 0.73 14.35
CA VAL A 35 -21.72 -0.40 13.45
C VAL A 35 -23.08 -0.15 12.82
N GLU A 36 -23.13 -0.05 11.51
CA GLU A 36 -24.34 0.19 10.75
C GLU A 36 -24.46 -0.77 9.56
N PRO A 37 -25.67 -1.17 9.14
CA PRO A 37 -25.85 -1.87 7.87
C PRO A 37 -25.48 -0.94 6.71
N VAL A 38 -24.84 -1.45 5.67
CA VAL A 38 -24.51 -0.67 4.46
C VAL A 38 -25.81 -0.22 3.77
N ASP A 39 -26.78 -1.13 3.64
CA ASP A 39 -28.13 -0.82 3.20
C ASP A 39 -29.14 -1.13 4.31
N LYS A 40 -29.78 -0.07 4.85
CA LYS A 40 -30.82 -0.20 5.90
C LYS A 40 -32.07 -0.91 5.43
N ALA A 41 -32.33 -1.00 4.11
CA ALA A 41 -33.45 -1.75 3.54
C ALA A 41 -33.09 -3.24 3.34
N SER A 42 -31.81 -3.60 3.35
CA SER A 42 -31.35 -4.99 3.21
C SER A 42 -31.44 -5.74 4.52
N ARG A 43 -32.31 -6.75 4.58
CA ARG A 43 -32.45 -7.60 5.78
C ARG A 43 -31.15 -8.34 6.12
N SER A 44 -30.32 -8.67 5.13
CA SER A 44 -29.04 -9.33 5.34
C SER A 44 -28.05 -8.38 6.02
N ASP A 45 -27.96 -7.12 5.58
CA ASP A 45 -27.03 -6.13 6.12
C ASP A 45 -27.42 -5.77 7.57
N VAL A 46 -28.71 -5.55 7.82
CA VAL A 46 -29.22 -5.33 9.17
C VAL A 46 -28.86 -6.50 10.10
N LYS A 47 -29.05 -7.74 9.63
CA LYS A 47 -28.73 -8.92 10.41
C LYS A 47 -27.22 -9.07 10.71
N VAL A 48 -26.34 -8.68 9.76
CA VAL A 48 -24.89 -8.68 10.00
C VAL A 48 -24.53 -7.59 11.01
N ALA A 49 -25.07 -6.39 10.87
CA ALA A 49 -24.82 -5.28 11.79
C ALA A 49 -25.26 -5.65 13.23
N GLU A 50 -26.46 -6.23 13.41
CA GLU A 50 -26.96 -6.67 14.73
C GLU A 50 -26.11 -7.79 15.36
N LYS A 51 -25.47 -8.62 14.55
CA LYS A 51 -24.63 -9.74 15.02
C LYS A 51 -23.15 -9.38 15.15
N THR A 52 -22.75 -8.22 14.69
CA THR A 52 -21.37 -7.74 14.87
C THR A 52 -21.13 -7.49 16.37
N ARG A 53 -20.13 -8.13 16.90
CA ARG A 53 -19.75 -8.01 18.31
C ARG A 53 -18.67 -6.95 18.46
N VAL A 54 -18.83 -6.12 19.49
CA VAL A 54 -17.88 -5.11 19.87
C VAL A 54 -17.61 -5.29 21.37
N ASP A 55 -16.42 -5.73 21.70
CA ASP A 55 -15.98 -6.00 23.08
C ASP A 55 -14.74 -5.17 23.39
N PHE A 56 -14.65 -4.65 24.61
CA PHE A 56 -13.47 -3.93 25.08
C PHE A 56 -13.09 -4.43 26.47
N ALA A 57 -11.89 -4.96 26.62
CA ALA A 57 -11.37 -5.45 27.87
C ALA A 57 -9.84 -5.31 27.94
N GLY A 58 -9.29 -4.90 29.08
CA GLY A 58 -7.85 -4.87 29.28
C GLY A 58 -7.06 -3.99 28.30
N GLY A 59 -7.66 -2.91 27.79
CA GLY A 59 -7.01 -2.05 26.80
C GLY A 59 -7.07 -2.59 25.36
N GLN A 60 -7.83 -3.66 25.13
CA GLN A 60 -8.00 -4.27 23.82
C GLN A 60 -9.45 -4.12 23.34
N LEU A 61 -9.62 -3.52 22.17
CA LEU A 61 -10.87 -3.51 21.41
C LEU A 61 -10.93 -4.73 20.50
N SER A 62 -12.05 -5.44 20.47
CA SER A 62 -12.31 -6.52 19.54
C SER A 62 -13.61 -6.25 18.78
N VAL A 63 -13.53 -6.18 17.45
CA VAL A 63 -14.69 -6.02 16.55
C VAL A 63 -14.75 -7.23 15.62
N LYS A 64 -15.83 -8.03 15.72
CA LYS A 64 -15.97 -9.28 14.99
C LYS A 64 -17.31 -9.40 14.28
N THR A 65 -17.31 -9.63 12.98
CA THR A 65 -18.49 -10.05 12.24
C THR A 65 -18.64 -11.56 12.32
N THR A 66 -19.74 -12.04 12.88
CA THR A 66 -19.95 -13.49 13.17
C THR A 66 -20.67 -14.24 12.05
N VAL A 67 -20.94 -13.63 10.92
CA VAL A 67 -21.67 -14.26 9.81
C VAL A 67 -20.72 -14.46 8.61
N PRO A 68 -20.07 -15.62 8.49
CA PRO A 68 -19.45 -15.98 7.23
C PRO A 68 -20.56 -16.36 6.27
N GLY A 69 -20.76 -15.63 5.19
CA GLY A 69 -21.85 -16.02 4.33
C GLY A 69 -21.65 -15.72 2.85
N ARG A 70 -21.66 -16.79 2.03
CA ARG A 70 -21.87 -16.72 0.57
C ARG A 70 -23.15 -15.97 0.15
N LYS A 71 -23.99 -15.54 1.12
CA LYS A 71 -25.18 -14.69 0.98
C LYS A 71 -25.20 -13.63 2.09
N GLY A 72 -24.04 -13.28 2.65
CA GLY A 72 -23.91 -12.34 3.75
C GLY A 72 -24.19 -10.92 3.30
N GLY A 73 -24.90 -10.18 4.12
CA GLY A 73 -24.99 -8.73 4.00
C GLY A 73 -23.66 -8.05 4.31
N SER A 74 -23.60 -6.77 4.03
CA SER A 74 -22.43 -5.92 4.28
C SER A 74 -22.68 -5.00 5.47
N VAL A 75 -21.60 -4.69 6.22
CA VAL A 75 -21.66 -3.80 7.37
C VAL A 75 -20.63 -2.69 7.24
N ALA A 76 -21.01 -1.49 7.60
CA ALA A 76 -20.11 -0.35 7.77
C ALA A 76 -19.72 -0.23 9.24
N ILE A 77 -18.43 -0.17 9.51
CA ILE A 77 -17.85 -0.07 10.85
C ILE A 77 -16.97 1.15 10.90
N ALA A 78 -17.28 2.10 11.78
CA ALA A 78 -16.42 3.23 12.06
C ALA A 78 -15.83 3.07 13.49
N ILE A 79 -14.52 3.22 13.59
CA ILE A 79 -13.76 3.10 14.84
C ILE A 79 -12.94 4.37 14.99
N ASP A 80 -13.26 5.16 15.99
CA ASP A 80 -12.44 6.29 16.40
C ASP A 80 -11.65 5.90 17.64
N LEU A 81 -10.34 6.07 17.63
CA LEU A 81 -9.43 5.62 18.69
C LEU A 81 -8.26 6.58 18.91
N PRO A 82 -7.55 6.51 20.04
CA PRO A 82 -6.37 7.33 20.29
C PRO A 82 -5.25 7.07 19.28
N ALA A 83 -4.55 8.14 18.86
CA ALA A 83 -3.37 8.05 18.01
C ALA A 83 -2.29 7.14 18.62
N GLY A 84 -1.54 6.44 17.79
CA GLY A 84 -0.54 5.46 18.21
C GLY A 84 -1.10 4.10 18.62
N SER A 85 -2.42 3.90 18.53
CA SER A 85 -3.04 2.59 18.78
C SER A 85 -2.61 1.56 17.73
N SER A 86 -2.38 0.32 18.15
CA SER A 86 -2.07 -0.78 17.25
C SER A 86 -3.34 -1.36 16.61
N LEU A 87 -3.20 -1.85 15.37
CA LEU A 87 -4.30 -2.44 14.61
C LEU A 87 -3.94 -3.83 14.11
N ALA A 88 -4.66 -4.85 14.53
CA ALA A 88 -4.63 -6.17 13.91
C ALA A 88 -5.92 -6.39 13.10
N ALA A 89 -5.81 -6.47 11.78
CA ALA A 89 -6.93 -6.55 10.86
C ALA A 89 -6.93 -7.88 10.09
N TYR A 90 -7.96 -8.69 10.33
CA TYR A 90 -8.20 -9.97 9.64
C TYR A 90 -9.40 -9.80 8.70
N LEU A 91 -9.12 -9.70 7.41
CA LEU A 91 -10.04 -9.19 6.41
C LEU A 91 -10.31 -10.21 5.31
N ALA A 92 -11.59 -10.48 5.06
CA ALA A 92 -12.03 -11.27 3.92
C ALA A 92 -13.03 -10.47 3.09
N HIS A 93 -12.69 -10.16 1.83
CA HIS A 93 -13.53 -9.36 0.92
C HIS A 93 -14.00 -8.04 1.56
N SER A 94 -13.08 -7.32 2.18
CA SER A 94 -13.39 -6.12 2.96
C SER A 94 -12.50 -4.95 2.55
N ASP A 95 -13.06 -3.74 2.68
CA ASP A 95 -12.31 -2.52 2.47
C ASP A 95 -12.01 -1.84 3.80
N VAL A 96 -10.77 -1.44 4.01
CA VAL A 96 -10.33 -0.74 5.21
C VAL A 96 -9.69 0.59 4.82
N HIS A 97 -10.12 1.63 5.50
CA HIS A 97 -9.51 2.96 5.39
C HIS A 97 -9.15 3.45 6.80
N ALA A 98 -7.87 3.70 7.04
CA ALA A 98 -7.41 4.22 8.32
C ALA A 98 -6.71 5.57 8.13
N ASP A 99 -7.24 6.58 8.81
CA ASP A 99 -6.72 7.94 8.84
C ASP A 99 -5.96 8.18 10.16
N GLY A 100 -4.87 8.92 10.10
CA GLY A 100 -4.05 9.33 11.24
C GLY A 100 -2.95 8.33 11.60
N LEU A 101 -2.29 8.56 12.73
CA LEU A 101 -1.15 7.77 13.18
C LEU A 101 -1.60 6.51 13.92
N LEU A 102 -1.34 5.36 13.34
CA LEU A 102 -1.41 4.06 14.00
C LEU A 102 -0.02 3.64 14.50
N GLY A 103 0.02 2.79 15.51
CA GLY A 103 1.23 2.11 15.97
C GLY A 103 1.59 0.92 15.09
N GLU A 104 1.92 -0.22 15.69
CA GLU A 104 2.18 -1.46 14.96
C GLU A 104 0.89 -1.97 14.30
N CYS A 105 0.99 -2.28 13.00
CA CYS A 105 -0.12 -2.83 12.22
C CYS A 105 0.17 -4.27 11.77
N GLU A 106 -0.77 -5.16 12.06
CA GLU A 106 -0.81 -6.52 11.56
C GLU A 106 -1.99 -6.67 10.60
N LEU A 107 -1.72 -7.07 9.34
CA LEU A 107 -2.71 -7.13 8.29
C LEU A 107 -2.78 -8.52 7.67
N HIS A 108 -3.92 -9.18 7.79
CA HIS A 108 -4.24 -10.42 7.09
C HIS A 108 -5.38 -10.16 6.10
N LEU A 109 -5.06 -10.10 4.82
CA LEU A 109 -6.00 -9.77 3.76
C LEU A 109 -6.19 -10.95 2.80
N ALA A 110 -7.36 -11.55 2.80
CA ALA A 110 -7.71 -12.53 1.77
C ALA A 110 -7.99 -11.85 0.42
N SER A 111 -8.79 -10.79 0.43
CA SER A 111 -8.99 -9.89 -0.72
C SER A 111 -9.71 -8.61 -0.29
N GLY A 112 -9.53 -7.53 -1.03
CA GLY A 112 -10.14 -6.24 -0.76
C GLY A 112 -9.18 -5.08 -0.97
N LEU A 113 -9.53 -3.94 -0.41
CA LEU A 113 -8.75 -2.71 -0.53
C LEU A 113 -8.40 -2.19 0.87
N VAL A 114 -7.11 -1.93 1.08
CA VAL A 114 -6.62 -1.36 2.35
C VAL A 114 -5.90 -0.05 2.06
N ARG A 115 -6.28 0.99 2.78
CA ARG A 115 -5.61 2.29 2.76
C ARG A 115 -5.26 2.69 4.19
N LEU A 116 -3.99 2.93 4.44
CA LEU A 116 -3.48 3.40 5.73
C LEU A 116 -2.71 4.70 5.51
N ASP A 117 -2.94 5.68 6.34
CA ASP A 117 -2.21 6.95 6.31
C ASP A 117 -0.80 6.76 6.88
N ARG A 118 -0.66 6.65 8.19
CA ARG A 118 0.64 6.53 8.86
C ARG A 118 0.66 5.40 9.86
N VAL A 119 1.67 4.53 9.77
CA VAL A 119 1.84 3.37 10.66
C VAL A 119 3.24 3.32 11.24
N GLY A 120 3.36 2.92 12.50
CA GLY A 120 4.63 2.77 13.20
C GLY A 120 5.46 1.59 12.66
N GLY A 121 4.81 0.48 12.33
CA GLY A 121 5.39 -0.69 11.70
C GLY A 121 4.31 -1.53 11.02
N LEU A 122 4.72 -2.43 10.11
CA LEU A 122 3.78 -3.26 9.35
C LEU A 122 4.23 -4.70 9.29
N THR A 123 3.34 -5.61 9.66
CA THR A 123 3.44 -7.03 9.31
C THR A 123 2.20 -7.40 8.50
N ALA A 124 2.37 -7.85 7.25
CA ALA A 124 1.24 -8.11 6.38
C ALA A 124 1.33 -9.48 5.71
N ASN A 125 0.20 -10.19 5.65
CA ASN A 125 0.01 -11.38 4.85
C ASN A 125 -1.18 -11.14 3.92
N ILE A 126 -0.94 -11.05 2.60
CA ILE A 126 -1.90 -10.61 1.61
C ILE A 126 -2.06 -11.68 0.54
N ALA A 127 -3.21 -12.33 0.47
CA ALA A 127 -3.46 -13.30 -0.59
C ALA A 127 -3.70 -12.62 -1.94
N SER A 128 -4.53 -11.56 -1.95
CA SER A 128 -4.81 -10.74 -3.14
C SER A 128 -5.41 -9.39 -2.73
N GLY A 129 -5.47 -8.43 -3.66
CA GLY A 129 -6.09 -7.11 -3.42
C GLY A 129 -5.13 -5.96 -3.62
N ASP A 130 -5.55 -4.78 -3.17
CA ASP A 130 -4.79 -3.54 -3.27
C ASP A 130 -4.51 -2.96 -1.89
N VAL A 131 -3.24 -2.68 -1.61
CA VAL A 131 -2.81 -2.07 -0.34
C VAL A 131 -2.04 -0.78 -0.63
N ALA A 132 -2.51 0.31 -0.06
CA ALA A 132 -1.85 1.61 -0.14
C ALA A 132 -1.55 2.12 1.27
N ILE A 133 -0.31 2.52 1.51
CA ILE A 133 0.16 3.06 2.79
C ILE A 133 0.96 4.30 2.48
N ASP A 134 0.57 5.42 3.07
CA ASP A 134 1.26 6.67 2.75
C ASP A 134 2.60 6.76 3.49
N HIS A 135 2.67 6.32 4.76
CA HIS A 135 3.89 6.41 5.56
C HIS A 135 4.10 5.21 6.50
N ILE A 136 5.31 4.67 6.52
CA ILE A 136 5.73 3.63 7.47
C ILE A 136 6.95 4.13 8.22
N ASP A 137 6.82 4.41 9.52
CA ASP A 137 7.91 4.94 10.34
C ASP A 137 8.92 3.87 10.76
N GLY A 138 8.53 2.60 10.78
CA GLY A 138 9.34 1.47 11.22
C GLY A 138 9.57 0.45 10.12
N ARG A 139 9.77 -0.80 10.55
CA ARG A 139 10.00 -1.94 9.66
C ARG A 139 8.70 -2.38 8.98
N ALA A 140 8.81 -2.83 7.73
CA ALA A 140 7.73 -3.50 7.02
C ALA A 140 8.12 -4.93 6.63
N ALA A 141 7.30 -5.90 7.01
CA ALA A 141 7.42 -7.31 6.60
C ALA A 141 6.12 -7.73 5.91
N ILE A 142 6.22 -8.05 4.61
CA ILE A 142 5.06 -8.25 3.76
C ILE A 142 5.24 -9.55 2.98
N ASP A 143 4.34 -10.49 3.20
CA ASP A 143 4.32 -11.77 2.50
C ASP A 143 2.98 -11.99 1.81
N GLY A 144 2.98 -12.74 0.69
CA GLY A 144 1.70 -13.13 0.13
C GLY A 144 1.66 -13.62 -1.31
N GLY A 145 0.46 -13.56 -1.88
CA GLY A 145 0.14 -13.99 -3.23
C GLY A 145 0.41 -12.91 -4.28
N ALA A 146 -0.54 -12.72 -5.19
CA ALA A 146 -0.47 -11.69 -6.21
C ALA A 146 -1.33 -10.49 -5.80
N PHE A 147 -0.69 -9.36 -5.52
CA PHE A 147 -1.36 -8.14 -5.07
C PHE A 147 -0.69 -6.88 -5.61
N ALA A 148 -1.41 -5.76 -5.58
CA ALA A 148 -0.83 -4.46 -5.80
C ALA A 148 -0.51 -3.78 -4.46
N MET A 149 0.71 -3.24 -4.34
CA MET A 149 1.14 -2.50 -3.16
C MET A 149 1.70 -1.14 -3.54
N ARG A 150 1.33 -0.15 -2.75
CA ARG A 150 1.84 1.21 -2.85
C ARG A 150 2.27 1.71 -1.48
N ILE A 151 3.53 2.07 -1.34
CA ILE A 151 4.09 2.69 -0.14
C ILE A 151 4.63 4.06 -0.54
N GLY A 152 4.12 5.13 0.06
CA GLY A 152 4.57 6.50 -0.22
C GLY A 152 5.99 6.71 0.31
N GLU A 153 6.18 6.55 1.60
CA GLU A 153 7.47 6.69 2.25
C GLU A 153 7.67 5.61 3.32
N VAL A 154 8.88 5.09 3.43
CA VAL A 154 9.25 4.17 4.50
C VAL A 154 10.64 4.51 5.05
N THR A 155 10.72 4.63 6.39
CA THR A 155 11.99 4.97 7.06
C THR A 155 12.72 3.75 7.58
N GLY A 156 12.03 2.65 7.87
CA GLY A 156 12.63 1.39 8.30
C GLY A 156 12.89 0.42 7.15
N ALA A 157 13.55 -0.71 7.45
CA ALA A 157 13.81 -1.75 6.46
C ALA A 157 12.52 -2.41 5.98
N VAL A 158 12.45 -2.70 4.67
CA VAL A 158 11.33 -3.40 4.03
C VAL A 158 11.77 -4.78 3.58
N ARG A 159 11.01 -5.79 3.96
CA ARG A 159 11.06 -7.11 3.38
C ARG A 159 9.72 -7.42 2.71
N LEU A 160 9.75 -7.69 1.41
CA LEU A 160 8.58 -8.07 0.63
C LEU A 160 8.83 -9.39 -0.10
N SER A 161 7.91 -10.34 0.10
CA SER A 161 7.94 -11.62 -0.60
C SER A 161 6.55 -11.93 -1.15
N ASN A 162 6.41 -12.05 -2.47
CA ASN A 162 5.12 -12.32 -3.08
C ASN A 162 5.24 -13.23 -4.33
N SER A 163 4.11 -13.74 -4.80
CA SER A 163 4.10 -14.53 -6.03
C SER A 163 4.02 -13.68 -7.29
N GLY A 164 3.52 -12.43 -7.20
CA GLY A 164 3.39 -11.52 -8.34
C GLY A 164 2.61 -10.26 -8.03
N GLY A 165 2.37 -9.45 -9.05
CA GLY A 165 1.63 -8.20 -8.93
C GLY A 165 2.46 -6.97 -9.25
N ARG A 166 2.29 -5.91 -8.50
CA ARG A 166 3.08 -4.68 -8.62
C ARG A 166 3.35 -4.08 -7.25
N ALA A 167 4.60 -3.70 -7.01
CA ALA A 167 4.98 -2.96 -5.81
C ALA A 167 5.61 -1.62 -6.21
N TRP A 168 5.00 -0.53 -5.77
CA TRP A 168 5.54 0.81 -5.92
C TRP A 168 5.96 1.36 -4.55
N ILE A 169 7.17 1.91 -4.48
CA ILE A 169 7.73 2.57 -3.28
C ILE A 169 8.23 3.95 -3.70
N GLY A 170 7.62 5.00 -3.15
CA GLY A 170 8.01 6.37 -3.47
C GLY A 170 9.39 6.72 -2.90
N HIS A 171 9.58 6.55 -1.60
CA HIS A 171 10.87 6.80 -0.95
C HIS A 171 11.18 5.75 0.13
N ALA A 172 12.32 5.10 -0.01
CA ALA A 172 12.87 4.20 1.00
C ALA A 172 14.16 4.81 1.59
N SER A 173 14.16 5.08 2.89
CA SER A 173 15.31 5.65 3.61
C SER A 173 16.28 4.58 4.13
N ALA A 174 15.83 3.32 4.21
CA ALA A 174 16.60 2.16 4.68
C ALA A 174 16.58 1.03 3.63
N ASP A 175 17.06 -0.14 4.02
CA ASP A 175 17.29 -1.26 3.13
C ASP A 175 15.99 -1.92 2.64
N LEU A 176 16.02 -2.38 1.38
CA LEU A 176 14.95 -3.09 0.73
C LEU A 176 15.38 -4.53 0.38
N ASP A 177 14.63 -5.53 0.84
CA ASP A 177 14.74 -6.93 0.47
C ASP A 177 13.45 -7.37 -0.24
N LEU A 178 13.49 -7.45 -1.58
CA LEU A 178 12.34 -7.66 -2.44
C LEU A 178 12.48 -8.97 -3.20
N SER A 179 11.55 -9.89 -3.04
CA SER A 179 11.58 -11.21 -3.64
C SER A 179 10.22 -11.56 -4.27
N SER A 180 10.20 -11.98 -5.53
CA SER A 180 8.96 -12.31 -6.22
C SER A 180 9.10 -13.41 -7.27
N GLY A 181 7.97 -14.09 -7.54
CA GLY A 181 7.82 -14.90 -8.74
C GLY A 181 7.55 -14.07 -10.01
N GLY A 182 6.78 -12.99 -9.91
CA GLY A 182 6.39 -12.20 -11.08
C GLY A 182 5.86 -10.82 -10.73
N CYS A 183 6.62 -10.02 -9.99
CA CYS A 183 6.25 -8.68 -9.60
C CYS A 183 7.06 -7.62 -10.36
N ASP A 184 6.39 -6.56 -10.79
CA ASP A 184 7.05 -5.33 -11.16
C ASP A 184 7.40 -4.54 -9.90
N PHE A 185 8.69 -4.26 -9.70
CA PHE A 185 9.18 -3.39 -8.64
C PHE A 185 9.49 -2.01 -9.20
N ASP A 186 8.81 -0.99 -8.70
CA ASP A 186 9.02 0.41 -9.08
C ASP A 186 9.36 1.22 -7.82
N ILE A 187 10.59 1.69 -7.71
CA ILE A 187 11.11 2.44 -6.57
C ILE A 187 11.53 3.81 -7.08
N ASP A 188 10.83 4.87 -6.65
CA ASP A 188 11.18 6.21 -7.14
C ASP A 188 12.52 6.68 -6.56
N ARG A 189 12.73 6.48 -5.25
CA ARG A 189 13.98 6.84 -4.57
C ARG A 189 14.37 5.85 -3.49
N ALA A 190 15.65 5.50 -3.45
CA ALA A 190 16.22 4.70 -2.36
C ALA A 190 17.52 5.33 -1.85
N ASP A 191 17.64 5.34 -0.52
CA ASP A 191 18.79 5.88 0.23
C ASP A 191 19.50 4.78 1.06
N GLY A 192 19.28 3.49 0.75
CA GLY A 192 19.84 2.30 1.43
C GLY A 192 20.23 1.21 0.45
N ASP A 193 20.56 0.04 0.97
CA ASP A 193 20.86 -1.13 0.17
C ASP A 193 19.58 -1.75 -0.41
N ILE A 194 19.65 -2.23 -1.65
CA ILE A 194 18.54 -2.89 -2.33
C ILE A 194 18.96 -4.27 -2.77
N ALA A 195 18.24 -5.28 -2.31
CA ALA A 195 18.26 -6.62 -2.88
C ALA A 195 16.91 -6.89 -3.52
N ALA A 196 16.85 -6.98 -4.86
CA ALA A 196 15.61 -7.26 -5.56
C ALA A 196 15.78 -8.45 -6.51
N THR A 197 14.93 -9.47 -6.33
CA THR A 197 14.95 -10.68 -7.15
C THR A 197 13.53 -10.99 -7.65
N THR A 198 13.38 -11.15 -8.97
CA THR A 198 12.12 -11.59 -9.57
C THR A 198 12.36 -12.59 -10.69
N ALA A 199 11.49 -13.60 -10.82
CA ALA A 199 11.59 -14.51 -11.94
C ALA A 199 11.05 -13.87 -13.24
N SER A 200 10.02 -13.01 -13.12
CA SER A 200 9.52 -12.20 -14.24
C SER A 200 8.96 -10.88 -13.71
N GLY A 201 9.06 -9.83 -14.53
CA GLY A 201 8.65 -8.48 -14.18
C GLY A 201 9.81 -7.49 -14.30
N ALA A 202 9.50 -6.20 -14.36
CA ALA A 202 10.50 -5.15 -14.43
C ALA A 202 11.02 -4.76 -13.03
N ILE A 203 12.29 -4.36 -12.94
CA ILE A 203 12.87 -3.74 -11.74
C ILE A 203 13.29 -2.33 -12.13
N ARG A 204 12.64 -1.32 -11.58
CA ARG A 204 12.96 0.07 -11.84
C ARG A 204 13.30 0.78 -10.54
N ILE A 205 14.48 1.41 -10.52
CA ILE A 205 14.93 2.31 -9.46
C ILE A 205 15.11 3.68 -10.10
N GLY A 206 14.22 4.60 -9.83
CA GLY A 206 14.26 5.95 -10.39
C GLY A 206 15.51 6.69 -9.95
N ARG A 207 15.88 6.56 -8.67
CA ARG A 207 17.02 7.25 -8.09
C ARG A 207 17.66 6.48 -6.92
N LEU A 208 18.90 6.06 -7.07
CA LEU A 208 19.72 5.51 -6.02
C LEU A 208 20.76 6.56 -5.60
N THR A 209 20.76 6.95 -4.32
CA THR A 209 21.62 8.02 -3.81
C THR A 209 22.86 7.50 -3.11
N ARG A 210 22.77 6.31 -2.49
CA ARG A 210 23.84 5.62 -1.78
C ARG A 210 23.52 4.13 -1.62
N GLY A 211 24.53 3.34 -1.24
CA GLY A 211 24.35 1.91 -0.93
C GLY A 211 24.60 1.02 -2.14
N GLN A 212 24.24 -0.25 -1.97
CA GLN A 212 24.43 -1.29 -2.96
C GLN A 212 23.07 -1.76 -3.51
N ALA A 213 22.94 -1.80 -4.83
CA ALA A 213 21.80 -2.44 -5.48
C ALA A 213 22.23 -3.78 -6.10
N THR A 214 21.66 -4.87 -5.60
CA THR A 214 21.81 -6.22 -6.16
C THR A 214 20.49 -6.64 -6.78
N LEU A 215 20.43 -6.65 -8.12
CA LEU A 215 19.20 -6.81 -8.89
C LEU A 215 19.32 -8.04 -9.78
N VAL A 216 18.41 -9.00 -9.59
CA VAL A 216 18.39 -10.24 -10.35
C VAL A 216 17.02 -10.46 -10.96
N ASN A 217 16.99 -10.63 -12.29
CA ASN A 217 15.75 -10.85 -13.01
C ASN A 217 15.87 -12.02 -14.00
N GLY A 218 14.87 -12.88 -14.05
CA GLY A 218 14.79 -13.93 -15.06
C GLY A 218 14.29 -13.41 -16.39
N SER A 219 13.26 -12.54 -16.38
CA SER A 219 12.67 -11.95 -17.59
C SER A 219 12.03 -10.59 -17.29
N GLY A 220 12.49 -9.58 -17.98
CA GLY A 220 12.06 -8.18 -17.85
C GLY A 220 13.26 -7.24 -17.81
N ASP A 221 12.97 -5.97 -17.89
CA ASP A 221 14.00 -4.93 -17.93
C ASP A 221 14.43 -4.51 -16.53
N ILE A 222 15.69 -4.11 -16.40
CA ILE A 222 16.23 -3.49 -15.19
C ILE A 222 16.66 -2.06 -15.52
N GLU A 223 16.07 -1.09 -14.85
CA GLU A 223 16.42 0.32 -15.01
C GLU A 223 16.87 0.91 -13.67
N VAL A 224 18.07 1.54 -13.64
CA VAL A 224 18.60 2.19 -12.44
C VAL A 224 19.07 3.61 -12.75
N GLY A 225 18.49 4.56 -12.03
CA GLY A 225 18.96 5.95 -12.00
C GLY A 225 19.96 6.16 -10.86
N ILE A 226 21.06 6.81 -11.14
CA ILE A 226 22.09 7.18 -10.16
C ILE A 226 22.24 8.69 -10.16
N ASP A 227 22.33 9.31 -8.99
CA ASP A 227 22.49 10.75 -8.85
C ASP A 227 23.70 11.29 -9.61
N GLU A 228 23.51 12.43 -10.26
CA GLU A 228 24.64 13.18 -10.86
C GLU A 228 25.68 13.52 -9.79
N GLY A 229 26.96 13.34 -10.14
CA GLY A 229 28.09 13.60 -9.23
C GLY A 229 28.35 12.51 -8.19
N THR A 230 27.50 11.48 -8.07
CA THR A 230 27.75 10.35 -7.18
C THR A 230 28.75 9.39 -7.82
N ALA A 231 29.82 9.06 -7.10
CA ALA A 231 30.77 8.03 -7.51
C ALA A 231 30.07 6.66 -7.50
N ALA A 232 30.06 5.97 -8.63
CA ALA A 232 29.33 4.73 -8.80
C ALA A 232 30.21 3.63 -9.42
N ARG A 233 30.08 2.42 -8.89
CA ARG A 233 30.59 1.20 -9.51
C ARG A 233 29.43 0.44 -10.12
N VAL A 234 29.56 0.08 -11.39
CA VAL A 234 28.49 -0.60 -12.14
C VAL A 234 29.06 -1.92 -12.68
N ASP A 235 28.38 -3.03 -12.37
CA ASP A 235 28.64 -4.37 -12.87
C ASP A 235 27.31 -4.98 -13.32
N VAL A 236 27.04 -4.93 -14.62
CA VAL A 236 25.74 -5.28 -15.20
C VAL A 236 25.91 -6.20 -16.40
N ASP A 237 24.95 -7.12 -16.57
CA ASP A 237 24.96 -8.07 -17.67
C ASP A 237 23.53 -8.46 -18.09
N SER A 238 23.35 -8.75 -19.37
CA SER A 238 22.13 -9.33 -19.92
C SER A 238 22.50 -10.49 -20.84
N GLU A 239 21.97 -11.69 -20.57
CA GLU A 239 22.23 -12.85 -21.43
C GLU A 239 21.58 -12.69 -22.81
N ARG A 240 20.38 -12.12 -22.87
CA ARG A 240 19.61 -11.90 -24.10
C ARG A 240 18.84 -10.58 -24.05
N GLY A 241 19.57 -9.52 -24.31
CA GLY A 241 19.10 -8.14 -24.31
C GLY A 241 20.26 -7.20 -24.54
N SER A 242 20.03 -5.92 -24.36
CA SER A 242 21.05 -4.89 -24.49
C SER A 242 21.43 -4.31 -23.14
N VAL A 243 22.71 -3.93 -22.99
CA VAL A 243 23.19 -3.18 -21.84
C VAL A 243 23.48 -1.75 -22.28
N ARG A 244 22.88 -0.77 -21.64
CA ARG A 244 23.12 0.65 -21.85
C ARG A 244 23.57 1.28 -20.54
N ASP A 245 24.87 1.54 -20.43
CA ASP A 245 25.47 2.17 -19.27
C ASP A 245 26.01 3.56 -19.65
N SER A 246 25.33 4.62 -19.21
CA SER A 246 25.76 6.00 -19.40
C SER A 246 26.65 6.52 -18.26
N VAL A 247 26.92 5.71 -17.24
CA VAL A 247 27.75 6.05 -16.08
C VAL A 247 29.22 5.74 -16.32
N ALA A 248 29.52 4.67 -17.06
CA ALA A 248 30.88 4.19 -17.36
C ALA A 248 31.73 5.17 -18.16
N GLN A 249 31.13 6.17 -18.81
CA GLN A 249 31.84 7.18 -19.60
C GLN A 249 32.48 8.31 -18.77
N GLN A 250 32.17 8.42 -17.50
CA GLN A 250 32.81 9.36 -16.59
C GLN A 250 33.88 8.62 -15.76
N ALA A 251 35.09 9.18 -15.76
CA ALA A 251 36.30 8.61 -15.18
C ALA A 251 36.05 7.73 -13.95
N ASN A 252 36.54 6.49 -14.03
CA ASN A 252 36.41 5.43 -13.04
C ASN A 252 36.77 5.96 -11.64
N PRO A 253 35.87 6.23 -10.71
CA PRO A 253 36.23 6.62 -9.37
C PRO A 253 36.97 5.46 -8.72
N ASP A 254 37.94 5.76 -7.88
CA ASP A 254 38.59 4.77 -7.03
C ASP A 254 37.50 3.92 -6.35
N PRO A 255 37.53 2.57 -6.51
CA PRO A 255 36.51 1.69 -5.94
C PRO A 255 36.29 1.87 -4.44
N SER A 256 37.31 2.38 -3.72
CA SER A 256 37.22 2.69 -2.29
C SER A 256 36.34 3.93 -1.96
N HIS A 257 36.03 4.75 -2.94
CA HIS A 257 35.25 5.97 -2.78
C HIS A 257 33.85 5.93 -3.43
N ALA A 258 33.46 4.78 -4.01
CA ALA A 258 32.14 4.64 -4.60
C ALA A 258 31.06 4.68 -3.50
N LYS A 259 30.12 5.64 -3.60
CA LYS A 259 28.96 5.75 -2.72
C LYS A 259 27.81 4.86 -3.16
N VAL A 260 27.79 4.46 -4.43
CA VAL A 260 26.79 3.58 -5.05
C VAL A 260 27.49 2.41 -5.74
N SER A 261 27.00 1.20 -5.50
CA SER A 261 27.40 0.00 -6.22
C SER A 261 26.16 -0.66 -6.83
N VAL A 262 26.16 -0.87 -8.15
CA VAL A 262 25.07 -1.55 -8.85
C VAL A 262 25.55 -2.85 -9.42
N HIS A 263 24.93 -3.95 -9.02
CA HIS A 263 25.12 -5.27 -9.57
C HIS A 263 23.78 -5.76 -10.12
N ALA A 264 23.63 -5.79 -11.45
CA ALA A 264 22.38 -6.15 -12.09
C ALA A 264 22.56 -7.24 -13.14
N ARG A 265 21.72 -8.25 -13.07
CA ARG A 265 21.72 -9.41 -13.98
C ARG A 265 20.29 -9.71 -14.45
N THR A 266 20.10 -9.81 -15.77
CA THR A 266 18.86 -10.33 -16.35
C THR A 266 19.17 -11.39 -17.40
N ARG A 267 18.26 -12.37 -17.52
CA ARG A 267 18.40 -13.37 -18.58
C ARG A 267 17.73 -12.89 -19.88
N TYR A 268 16.54 -12.31 -19.79
CA TYR A 268 15.77 -11.80 -20.92
C TYR A 268 15.28 -10.40 -20.63
N GLY A 269 15.85 -9.39 -21.26
CA GLY A 269 15.50 -7.99 -21.11
C GLY A 269 16.70 -7.06 -21.18
N ASP A 270 16.44 -5.78 -21.22
CA ASP A 270 17.47 -4.75 -21.27
C ASP A 270 17.90 -4.32 -19.87
N VAL A 271 19.17 -3.93 -19.73
CA VAL A 271 19.70 -3.28 -18.51
C VAL A 271 20.08 -1.85 -18.87
N ILE A 272 19.45 -0.89 -18.21
CA ILE A 272 19.63 0.54 -18.47
C ILE A 272 20.11 1.23 -17.19
N ILE A 273 21.34 1.73 -17.21
CA ILE A 273 21.89 2.55 -16.12
C ILE A 273 22.06 3.97 -16.63
N ARG A 274 21.48 4.92 -15.91
CA ARG A 274 21.48 6.33 -16.32
C ARG A 274 21.80 7.27 -15.16
N ARG A 275 22.27 8.47 -15.48
CA ARG A 275 22.35 9.58 -14.52
C ARG A 275 21.01 10.27 -14.42
N THR A 276 20.64 10.64 -13.20
CA THR A 276 19.44 11.43 -12.92
C THR A 276 19.83 12.75 -12.29
N ALA A 277 19.32 13.85 -12.87
CA ALA A 277 19.50 15.17 -12.31
C ALA A 277 18.83 15.30 -10.93
N ASN A 278 19.35 16.15 -10.08
CA ASN A 278 18.79 16.43 -8.76
C ASN A 278 17.49 17.29 -8.91
N VAL A 279 16.42 16.65 -9.35
CA VAL A 279 15.10 17.27 -9.34
C VAL A 279 14.47 16.91 -8.00
N GLU A 280 14.24 17.93 -7.15
CA GLU A 280 13.42 17.74 -5.95
C GLU A 280 12.07 17.11 -6.34
N PRO A 281 11.56 16.14 -5.57
CA PRO A 281 10.29 15.52 -5.89
C PRO A 281 9.21 16.59 -5.92
N HIS A 282 8.60 16.76 -7.10
CA HIS A 282 7.38 17.54 -7.22
C HIS A 282 6.37 16.88 -6.29
N ARG A 283 6.04 17.55 -5.18
CA ARG A 283 4.85 17.24 -4.39
C ARG A 283 3.68 17.23 -5.35
N ALA A 284 3.27 16.04 -5.78
CA ALA A 284 1.99 15.88 -6.42
C ALA A 284 0.95 16.27 -5.36
N SER A 285 0.48 17.50 -5.45
CA SER A 285 -0.72 17.92 -4.75
C SER A 285 -1.83 17.00 -5.20
N VAL A 286 -2.20 16.06 -4.33
CA VAL A 286 -3.44 15.32 -4.46
C VAL A 286 -4.54 16.36 -4.33
N THR A 287 -5.00 16.85 -5.46
CA THR A 287 -6.25 17.61 -5.54
C THR A 287 -7.33 16.58 -5.25
N SER A 288 -7.83 16.59 -4.01
CA SER A 288 -9.08 15.93 -3.69
C SER A 288 -10.16 16.52 -4.59
N THR A 289 -10.50 15.83 -5.66
CA THR A 289 -11.72 16.11 -6.41
C THR A 289 -12.86 15.74 -5.47
N ASN A 290 -13.39 16.75 -4.82
CA ASN A 290 -14.66 16.72 -4.13
C ASN A 290 -15.73 16.25 -5.13
N SER A 291 -16.17 15.01 -4.99
CA SER A 291 -17.34 14.48 -5.69
C SER A 291 -18.60 14.84 -4.90
N ASP A 292 -18.84 16.14 -4.76
CA ASP A 292 -20.12 16.67 -4.31
C ASP A 292 -20.59 17.69 -5.35
N GLU A 293 -21.14 17.20 -6.44
CA GLU A 293 -22.11 17.95 -7.25
C GLU A 293 -22.90 17.00 -8.17
N LEU A 294 -23.78 16.21 -7.57
CA LEU A 294 -24.93 15.67 -8.29
C LEU A 294 -26.17 16.45 -7.82
N ALA A 295 -26.28 17.68 -8.36
CA ALA A 295 -27.48 18.44 -8.25
C ALA A 295 -28.61 17.74 -9.02
N CYS A 296 -29.65 17.42 -8.29
CA CYS A 296 -30.94 16.93 -8.71
C CYS A 296 -31.55 17.88 -9.77
N VAL A 297 -31.65 17.42 -11.01
CA VAL A 297 -32.44 18.11 -12.04
C VAL A 297 -33.84 17.52 -12.01
N PRO A 298 -34.91 18.29 -11.71
CA PRO A 298 -36.27 17.77 -11.78
C PRO A 298 -36.74 17.63 -13.23
N SER A 299 -37.09 16.43 -13.64
CA SER A 299 -37.71 16.14 -14.92
C SER A 299 -39.07 16.80 -15.00
N ARG A 300 -39.23 17.80 -15.85
CA ARG A 300 -40.51 18.34 -16.26
C ARG A 300 -41.20 17.32 -17.18
N VAL A 301 -42.29 16.75 -16.70
CA VAL A 301 -43.30 16.07 -17.49
C VAL A 301 -44.09 17.12 -18.28
N THR A 302 -43.91 17.15 -19.58
CA THR A 302 -44.81 17.86 -20.49
C THR A 302 -45.69 16.81 -21.19
N SER A 303 -46.93 16.73 -20.73
CA SER A 303 -48.01 16.07 -21.43
C SER A 303 -48.40 16.89 -22.67
N ALA A 304 -48.25 16.32 -23.85
CA ALA A 304 -48.90 16.83 -25.07
C ALA A 304 -49.86 15.77 -25.61
N ASN A 305 -51.09 16.01 -25.31
CA ASN A 305 -52.28 15.43 -25.90
C ASN A 305 -52.39 15.91 -27.38
N ARG A 306 -52.50 15.03 -28.36
CA ARG A 306 -53.18 15.34 -29.61
C ARG A 306 -53.81 14.09 -30.27
N ALA A 307 -55.07 14.28 -30.45
CA ALA A 307 -56.08 13.45 -31.05
C ALA A 307 -55.81 13.02 -32.49
N SER A 308 -56.35 11.84 -32.83
CA SER A 308 -56.69 11.39 -34.19
C SER A 308 -57.60 12.37 -34.95
N PRO A 309 -57.65 12.35 -36.27
CA PRO A 309 -58.69 11.52 -36.87
C PRO A 309 -58.34 10.89 -38.24
N ARG A 310 -59.14 9.82 -38.49
CA ARG A 310 -59.50 9.09 -39.70
C ARG A 310 -58.54 8.01 -40.20
#